data_72eae551b0c4700d8b7c9f0e6d5d1281
#
_entry.id   72eae551b0c4700d8b7c9f0e6d5d1281
#
_cell.length_a   1.000
_cell.length_b   1.000
_cell.length_c   1.000
_cell.angle_alpha   90.00
_cell.angle_beta   90.00
_cell.angle_gamma   90.00
#
_symmetry.space_group_name_H-M   'P 1'
#
loop_
_entity.id
_entity.type
_entity.pdbx_description
1 polymer ?
#
loop_
_entity_poly.entity_id
_entity_poly.type
_entity_poly.pdbx_seq_one_letter_code
_entity_poly.pdbx_strand_id
1 'polypeptide(L)'
;MNNRIALCLTAALLLPAHFMPAESPEPSNARLLQKKVLGLEAAQKMVAAAIAEADKNHWRGVVAICDDGGWLILLERMDNAAMTASVELAAGKARSAALFKKPSEDLEEAINHGRYAAITARGFIEMQGGLPVVVDGQVVGAIGASFATPEQDVEVAKAGLEAVKQ
;
A
#
# COMPACT_ATOMS: atom_id res chain seq x y z
N MET A 1 8.72 -4.56 102.95
CA MET A 1 9.44 -4.25 101.71
C MET A 1 8.80 -5.09 100.65
N ASN A 2 7.82 -4.52 99.93
CA ASN A 2 7.05 -5.26 98.92
C ASN A 2 7.45 -4.80 97.49
N ASN A 3 8.08 -5.65 96.78
CA ASN A 3 8.43 -5.42 95.39
C ASN A 3 7.27 -5.92 94.49
N ARG A 4 6.54 -5.03 93.89
CA ARG A 4 5.53 -5.34 92.85
C ARG A 4 6.14 -5.13 91.49
N ILE A 5 6.36 -6.27 90.80
CA ILE A 5 6.76 -6.25 89.41
C ILE A 5 5.51 -6.11 88.56
N ALA A 6 5.40 -4.98 87.85
CA ALA A 6 4.34 -4.78 86.87
C ALA A 6 4.70 -5.41 85.55
N LEU A 7 3.91 -6.39 85.14
CA LEU A 7 4.04 -7.07 83.85
C LEU A 7 3.26 -6.30 82.77
N CYS A 8 3.97 -5.58 81.88
CA CYS A 8 3.32 -4.92 80.77
C CYS A 8 3.11 -5.96 79.62
N LEU A 9 1.85 -6.33 79.41
CA LEU A 9 1.43 -7.09 78.22
C LEU A 9 1.28 -6.12 77.03
N THR A 10 2.20 -6.19 76.08
CA THR A 10 2.02 -5.51 74.79
C THR A 10 1.24 -6.43 73.86
N ALA A 11 -0.03 -6.10 73.60
CA ALA A 11 -0.84 -6.76 72.57
C ALA A 11 -0.44 -6.26 71.19
N ALA A 12 0.20 -7.13 70.40
CA ALA A 12 0.48 -6.86 69.02
C ALA A 12 -0.82 -7.04 68.19
N LEU A 13 -1.39 -5.93 67.68
CA LEU A 13 -2.48 -5.97 66.69
C LEU A 13 -1.93 -6.48 65.36
N LEU A 14 -2.22 -7.72 64.99
CA LEU A 14 -2.08 -8.22 63.64
C LEU A 14 -3.21 -7.67 62.76
N LEU A 15 -2.90 -6.67 61.93
CA LEU A 15 -3.80 -6.19 60.88
C LEU A 15 -3.81 -7.25 59.73
N PRO A 16 -4.97 -7.69 59.25
CA PRO A 16 -5.04 -8.58 58.14
C PRO A 16 -4.56 -7.85 56.88
N ALA A 17 -3.55 -8.43 56.23
CA ALA A 17 -3.11 -7.97 54.89
C ALA A 17 -4.27 -8.18 53.89
N HIS A 18 -4.88 -7.12 53.48
CA HIS A 18 -5.86 -7.17 52.38
C HIS A 18 -5.08 -7.47 51.11
N PHE A 19 -5.21 -8.72 50.68
CA PHE A 19 -4.75 -9.16 49.34
C PHE A 19 -5.70 -8.53 48.34
N MET A 20 -5.29 -7.38 47.74
CA MET A 20 -5.99 -6.82 46.59
C MET A 20 -5.71 -7.76 45.39
N PRO A 21 -6.75 -8.34 44.77
CA PRO A 21 -6.53 -9.08 43.55
C PRO A 21 -5.93 -8.12 42.49
N ALA A 22 -4.84 -8.53 41.87
CA ALA A 22 -4.27 -7.80 40.75
C ALA A 22 -5.33 -7.75 39.65
N GLU A 23 -5.81 -6.54 39.34
CA GLU A 23 -6.71 -6.28 38.25
C GLU A 23 -6.02 -6.74 36.97
N SER A 24 -6.53 -7.80 36.35
CA SER A 24 -6.04 -8.25 35.06
C SER A 24 -6.20 -7.09 34.06
N PRO A 25 -5.17 -6.75 33.27
CA PRO A 25 -5.30 -5.68 32.29
C PRO A 25 -6.47 -6.01 31.36
N GLU A 26 -7.47 -5.12 31.32
CA GLU A 26 -8.55 -5.18 30.34
C GLU A 26 -7.95 -5.42 28.96
N PRO A 27 -8.52 -6.32 28.12
CA PRO A 27 -8.04 -6.53 26.78
C PRO A 27 -8.05 -5.19 26.07
N SER A 28 -6.87 -4.71 25.64
CA SER A 28 -6.78 -3.47 24.90
C SER A 28 -7.67 -3.63 23.67
N ASN A 29 -8.73 -2.82 23.56
CA ASN A 29 -9.54 -2.74 22.36
C ASN A 29 -8.65 -2.22 21.22
N ALA A 30 -7.93 -3.15 20.56
CA ALA A 30 -7.15 -2.84 19.39
C ALA A 30 -8.10 -2.25 18.34
N ARG A 31 -8.06 -0.93 18.17
CA ARG A 31 -8.94 -0.24 17.24
C ARG A 31 -8.54 -0.61 15.82
N LEU A 32 -9.39 -1.35 15.11
CA LEU A 32 -9.22 -1.62 13.70
C LEU A 32 -9.36 -0.31 12.91
N LEU A 33 -8.37 -0.03 12.06
CA LEU A 33 -8.40 1.13 11.18
C LEU A 33 -9.19 0.77 9.92
N GLN A 34 -10.05 1.69 9.48
CA GLN A 34 -10.70 1.59 8.17
C GLN A 34 -9.82 2.25 7.12
N LYS A 35 -9.69 1.62 5.97
CA LYS A 35 -9.01 2.18 4.80
C LYS A 35 -9.88 2.05 3.56
N LYS A 36 -9.72 2.98 2.62
CA LYS A 36 -10.28 2.85 1.27
C LYS A 36 -9.37 1.96 0.45
N VAL A 37 -9.96 1.10 -0.38
CA VAL A 37 -9.24 0.20 -1.28
C VAL A 37 -9.89 0.25 -2.65
N LEU A 38 -9.10 0.21 -3.71
CA LEU A 38 -9.59 0.14 -5.08
C LEU A 38 -10.29 -1.20 -5.32
N GLY A 39 -11.56 -1.14 -5.77
CA GLY A 39 -12.34 -2.34 -6.09
C GLY A 39 -12.30 -2.70 -7.57
N LEU A 40 -12.77 -3.90 -7.91
CA LEU A 40 -12.78 -4.42 -9.28
C LEU A 40 -13.57 -3.53 -10.26
N GLU A 41 -14.71 -2.97 -9.84
CA GLU A 41 -15.51 -2.09 -10.71
C GLU A 41 -14.72 -0.84 -11.14
N ALA A 42 -14.02 -0.22 -10.21
CA ALA A 42 -13.16 0.93 -10.53
C ALA A 42 -11.99 0.51 -11.43
N ALA A 43 -11.37 -0.64 -11.14
CA ALA A 43 -10.30 -1.18 -11.98
C ALA A 43 -10.77 -1.44 -13.42
N GLN A 44 -11.98 -1.96 -13.62
CA GLN A 44 -12.57 -2.18 -14.96
C GLN A 44 -12.78 -0.86 -15.71
N LYS A 45 -13.28 0.19 -15.03
CA LYS A 45 -13.44 1.52 -15.63
C LYS A 45 -12.10 2.10 -16.06
N MET A 46 -11.08 1.96 -15.22
CA MET A 46 -9.72 2.43 -15.52
C MET A 46 -9.13 1.72 -16.73
N VAL A 47 -9.20 0.39 -16.76
CA VAL A 47 -8.69 -0.40 -17.90
C VAL A 47 -9.43 -0.03 -19.18
N ALA A 48 -10.76 0.06 -19.16
CA ALA A 48 -11.55 0.43 -20.33
C ALA A 48 -11.14 1.80 -20.90
N ALA A 49 -10.91 2.80 -20.06
CA ALA A 49 -10.45 4.13 -20.50
C ALA A 49 -9.01 4.09 -21.04
N ALA A 50 -8.12 3.36 -20.40
CA ALA A 50 -6.74 3.18 -20.84
C ALA A 50 -6.68 2.48 -22.21
N ILE A 51 -7.43 1.41 -22.40
CA ILE A 51 -7.51 0.69 -23.69
C ILE A 51 -8.14 1.58 -24.77
N ALA A 52 -9.17 2.36 -24.47
CA ALA A 52 -9.77 3.28 -25.41
C ALA A 52 -8.76 4.34 -25.91
N GLU A 53 -7.93 4.87 -25.02
CA GLU A 53 -6.84 5.78 -25.42
C GLU A 53 -5.79 5.08 -26.29
N ALA A 54 -5.39 3.86 -25.93
CA ALA A 54 -4.46 3.08 -26.74
C ALA A 54 -5.03 2.76 -28.13
N ASP A 55 -6.31 2.39 -28.25
CA ASP A 55 -6.99 2.10 -29.50
C ASP A 55 -7.07 3.33 -30.42
N LYS A 56 -7.38 4.48 -29.86
CA LYS A 56 -7.43 5.79 -30.57
C LYS A 56 -6.09 6.12 -31.24
N ASN A 57 -4.99 5.74 -30.58
CA ASN A 57 -3.63 6.00 -31.06
C ASN A 57 -3.02 4.79 -31.83
N HIS A 58 -3.78 3.73 -32.03
CA HIS A 58 -3.31 2.48 -32.65
C HIS A 58 -2.14 1.81 -31.92
N TRP A 59 -2.03 2.02 -30.62
CA TRP A 59 -1.03 1.39 -29.76
C TRP A 59 -1.52 0.03 -29.24
N ARG A 60 -0.59 -0.90 -29.02
CA ARG A 60 -0.90 -2.22 -28.50
C ARG A 60 0.05 -2.55 -27.34
N GLY A 61 -0.52 -2.90 -26.20
CA GLY A 61 0.26 -3.16 -25.00
C GLY A 61 -0.53 -3.86 -23.90
N VAL A 62 -0.15 -3.60 -22.67
CA VAL A 62 -0.73 -4.19 -21.45
C VAL A 62 -1.03 -3.11 -20.44
N VAL A 63 -2.20 -3.21 -19.79
CA VAL A 63 -2.61 -2.38 -18.66
C VAL A 63 -2.85 -3.27 -17.45
N ALA A 64 -2.37 -2.87 -16.28
CA ALA A 64 -2.55 -3.58 -15.02
C ALA A 64 -3.01 -2.62 -13.92
N ILE A 65 -3.92 -3.09 -13.08
CA ILE A 65 -4.41 -2.39 -11.89
C ILE A 65 -4.09 -3.24 -10.66
N CYS A 66 -3.54 -2.62 -9.62
CA CYS A 66 -3.33 -3.26 -8.33
C CYS A 66 -4.00 -2.48 -7.19
N ASP A 67 -4.17 -3.14 -6.05
CA ASP A 67 -4.62 -2.53 -4.81
C ASP A 67 -3.49 -1.72 -4.12
N ASP A 68 -3.78 -1.14 -2.96
CA ASP A 68 -2.81 -0.39 -2.16
C ASP A 68 -1.68 -1.24 -1.55
N GLY A 69 -1.86 -2.56 -1.51
CA GLY A 69 -0.83 -3.55 -1.16
C GLY A 69 0.03 -4.00 -2.35
N GLY A 70 -0.25 -3.48 -3.55
CA GLY A 70 0.45 -3.84 -4.78
C GLY A 70 0.05 -5.21 -5.35
N TRP A 71 -1.11 -5.76 -4.90
CA TRP A 71 -1.64 -7.01 -5.43
C TRP A 71 -2.53 -6.77 -6.63
N LEU A 72 -2.36 -7.58 -7.66
CA LEU A 72 -3.08 -7.46 -8.93
C LEU A 72 -4.59 -7.63 -8.72
N ILE A 73 -5.38 -6.65 -9.21
CA ILE A 73 -6.85 -6.73 -9.29
C ILE A 73 -7.27 -7.13 -10.70
N LEU A 74 -6.70 -6.49 -11.72
CA LEU A 74 -7.05 -6.70 -13.12
C LEU A 74 -5.83 -6.46 -14.00
N LEU A 75 -5.66 -7.30 -15.01
CA LEU A 75 -4.69 -7.10 -16.09
C LEU A 75 -5.36 -7.42 -17.43
N GLU A 76 -5.16 -6.52 -18.38
CA GLU A 76 -5.61 -6.71 -19.74
C GLU A 76 -4.44 -6.60 -20.71
N ARG A 77 -4.20 -7.67 -21.47
CA ARG A 77 -3.24 -7.69 -22.57
C ARG A 77 -3.99 -7.61 -23.88
N MET A 78 -3.74 -6.55 -24.62
CA MET A 78 -4.29 -6.37 -25.97
C MET A 78 -3.67 -7.38 -26.94
N ASP A 79 -4.43 -7.76 -27.98
CA ASP A 79 -3.87 -8.52 -29.09
C ASP A 79 -2.74 -7.73 -29.74
N ASN A 80 -1.71 -8.43 -30.17
CA ASN A 80 -0.50 -7.85 -30.78
C ASN A 80 0.24 -6.84 -29.87
N ALA A 81 0.17 -7.00 -28.54
CA ALA A 81 1.01 -6.22 -27.63
C ALA A 81 2.48 -6.24 -28.07
N ALA A 82 3.12 -5.07 -28.10
CA ALA A 82 4.45 -4.86 -28.67
C ALA A 82 5.52 -5.78 -28.06
N MET A 83 5.38 -6.10 -26.77
CA MET A 83 6.32 -6.96 -26.04
C MET A 83 5.57 -7.99 -25.19
N THR A 84 6.04 -9.25 -25.19
CA THR A 84 5.48 -10.27 -24.29
C THR A 84 5.82 -10.01 -22.83
N ALA A 85 6.94 -9.35 -22.55
CA ALA A 85 7.35 -8.91 -21.21
C ALA A 85 6.43 -7.86 -20.58
N SER A 86 5.61 -7.17 -21.41
CA SER A 86 4.71 -6.11 -20.95
C SER A 86 3.73 -6.57 -19.86
N VAL A 87 3.39 -7.87 -19.79
CA VAL A 87 2.54 -8.43 -18.74
C VAL A 87 3.16 -8.23 -17.36
N GLU A 88 4.44 -8.56 -17.21
CA GLU A 88 5.17 -8.37 -15.97
C GLU A 88 5.51 -6.90 -15.72
N LEU A 89 5.89 -6.18 -16.79
CA LEU A 89 6.26 -4.77 -16.70
C LEU A 89 5.09 -3.91 -16.24
N ALA A 90 3.90 -4.05 -16.83
CA ALA A 90 2.72 -3.27 -16.44
C ALA A 90 2.33 -3.55 -14.97
N ALA A 91 2.26 -4.82 -14.57
CA ALA A 91 1.95 -5.22 -13.20
C ALA A 91 3.03 -4.70 -12.21
N GLY A 92 4.30 -4.80 -12.57
CA GLY A 92 5.42 -4.32 -11.76
C GLY A 92 5.42 -2.81 -11.59
N LYS A 93 5.13 -2.02 -12.64
CA LYS A 93 5.01 -0.56 -12.59
C LYS A 93 3.83 -0.13 -11.69
N ALA A 94 2.65 -0.78 -11.83
CA ALA A 94 1.52 -0.56 -10.94
C ALA A 94 1.91 -0.82 -9.47
N ARG A 95 2.53 -1.96 -9.20
CA ARG A 95 3.02 -2.32 -7.87
C ARG A 95 4.00 -1.30 -7.31
N SER A 96 4.97 -0.84 -8.09
CA SER A 96 5.92 0.18 -7.68
C SER A 96 5.20 1.47 -7.31
N ALA A 97 4.27 1.95 -8.15
CA ALA A 97 3.53 3.17 -7.89
C ALA A 97 2.66 3.08 -6.62
N ALA A 98 2.00 1.95 -6.38
CA ALA A 98 1.19 1.73 -5.18
C ALA A 98 2.03 1.75 -3.89
N LEU A 99 3.14 1.01 -3.86
CA LEU A 99 3.92 0.79 -2.65
C LEU A 99 4.87 1.95 -2.32
N PHE A 100 5.44 2.61 -3.33
CA PHE A 100 6.22 3.84 -3.13
C PHE A 100 5.33 5.09 -3.03
N LYS A 101 4.02 4.98 -3.31
CA LYS A 101 3.00 6.05 -3.23
C LYS A 101 3.32 7.25 -4.10
N LYS A 102 3.91 7.01 -5.26
CA LYS A 102 4.31 8.02 -6.24
C LYS A 102 4.43 7.43 -7.64
N PRO A 103 4.45 8.25 -8.70
CA PRO A 103 4.71 7.76 -10.04
C PRO A 103 6.00 6.94 -10.10
N SER A 104 6.00 5.86 -10.89
CA SER A 104 7.22 5.07 -11.08
C SER A 104 8.30 5.81 -11.86
N GLU A 105 7.94 6.85 -12.62
CA GLU A 105 8.83 7.82 -13.25
C GLU A 105 9.80 8.47 -12.23
N ASP A 106 9.31 8.84 -11.04
CA ASP A 106 10.18 9.42 -9.99
C ASP A 106 11.27 8.46 -9.52
N LEU A 107 11.00 7.14 -9.62
CA LEU A 107 12.00 6.12 -9.27
C LEU A 107 13.05 6.00 -10.38
N GLU A 108 12.61 5.99 -11.65
CA GLU A 108 13.47 6.00 -12.81
C GLU A 108 14.37 7.22 -12.83
N GLU A 109 13.82 8.42 -12.60
CA GLU A 109 14.58 9.65 -12.52
C GLU A 109 15.61 9.63 -11.39
N ALA A 110 15.25 9.13 -10.22
CA ALA A 110 16.20 9.00 -9.11
C ALA A 110 17.40 8.12 -9.47
N ILE A 111 17.18 7.03 -10.21
CA ILE A 111 18.25 6.16 -10.70
C ILE A 111 19.10 6.89 -11.73
N ASN A 112 18.47 7.54 -12.71
CA ASN A 112 19.16 8.30 -13.76
C ASN A 112 19.99 9.47 -13.19
N HIS A 113 19.59 10.02 -12.04
CA HIS A 113 20.33 11.05 -11.31
C HIS A 113 21.31 10.52 -10.26
N GLY A 114 21.72 9.26 -10.38
CA GLY A 114 22.82 8.68 -9.62
C GLY A 114 22.44 7.85 -8.39
N ARG A 115 21.16 7.67 -8.08
CA ARG A 115 20.73 6.76 -7.00
C ARG A 115 20.72 5.30 -7.45
N TYR A 116 21.81 4.81 -7.98
CA TYR A 116 21.91 3.45 -8.52
C TYR A 116 21.61 2.35 -7.52
N ALA A 117 21.77 2.60 -6.22
CA ALA A 117 21.40 1.63 -5.18
C ALA A 117 19.90 1.30 -5.18
N ALA A 118 19.03 2.14 -5.79
CA ALA A 118 17.58 1.86 -5.88
C ALA A 118 17.29 0.56 -6.65
N ILE A 119 18.08 0.21 -7.65
CA ILE A 119 17.92 -1.04 -8.43
C ILE A 119 18.06 -2.32 -7.57
N THR A 120 18.55 -2.22 -6.35
CA THR A 120 18.62 -3.35 -5.41
C THR A 120 17.29 -3.65 -4.72
N ALA A 121 16.28 -2.78 -4.87
CA ALA A 121 14.93 -2.99 -4.36
C ALA A 121 14.22 -4.09 -5.17
N ARG A 122 14.34 -5.34 -4.71
CA ARG A 122 13.83 -6.50 -5.46
C ARG A 122 12.32 -6.51 -5.52
N GLY A 123 11.78 -6.90 -6.68
CA GLY A 123 10.35 -7.07 -6.90
C GLY A 123 9.63 -5.78 -7.30
N PHE A 124 10.37 -4.75 -7.68
CA PHE A 124 9.84 -3.49 -8.22
C PHE A 124 10.33 -3.27 -9.64
N ILE A 125 9.48 -2.63 -10.45
CA ILE A 125 9.82 -2.12 -11.78
C ILE A 125 9.83 -0.59 -11.69
N GLU A 126 11.01 -0.03 -11.82
CA GLU A 126 11.27 1.39 -11.60
C GLU A 126 11.31 2.17 -12.92
N MET A 127 10.49 1.74 -13.88
CA MET A 127 10.31 2.36 -15.20
C MET A 127 9.02 3.18 -15.18
N GLN A 128 9.00 4.33 -15.84
CA GLN A 128 7.81 5.17 -15.96
C GLN A 128 6.61 4.42 -16.59
N GLY A 129 5.38 4.90 -16.31
CA GLY A 129 4.13 4.27 -16.74
C GLY A 129 3.31 3.66 -15.61
N GLY A 130 3.79 3.73 -14.35
CA GLY A 130 3.03 3.40 -13.15
C GLY A 130 2.54 4.66 -12.44
N LEU A 131 1.23 4.77 -12.16
CA LEU A 131 0.63 5.94 -11.50
C LEU A 131 -0.22 5.51 -10.29
N PRO A 132 -0.06 6.12 -9.10
CA PRO A 132 -0.89 5.83 -7.94
C PRO A 132 -2.29 6.41 -8.11
N VAL A 133 -3.30 5.67 -7.65
CA VAL A 133 -4.68 6.16 -7.49
C VAL A 133 -4.80 6.75 -6.10
N VAL A 134 -5.05 8.05 -6.02
CA VAL A 134 -5.14 8.79 -4.76
C VAL A 134 -6.57 9.27 -4.54
N VAL A 135 -7.17 8.91 -3.40
CA VAL A 135 -8.49 9.36 -2.95
C VAL A 135 -8.37 9.92 -1.55
N ASP A 136 -8.79 11.16 -1.34
CA ASP A 136 -8.70 11.88 -0.05
C ASP A 136 -7.27 11.81 0.56
N GLY A 137 -6.26 11.99 -0.27
CA GLY A 137 -4.85 11.95 0.14
C GLY A 137 -4.28 10.55 0.45
N GLN A 138 -5.06 9.48 0.27
CA GLN A 138 -4.63 8.10 0.46
C GLN A 138 -4.43 7.40 -0.87
N VAL A 139 -3.33 6.67 -1.02
CA VAL A 139 -3.15 5.75 -2.14
C VAL A 139 -4.03 4.52 -1.91
N VAL A 140 -4.99 4.30 -2.79
CA VAL A 140 -5.97 3.20 -2.71
C VAL A 140 -5.66 2.06 -3.70
N GLY A 141 -4.69 2.25 -4.57
CA GLY A 141 -4.25 1.33 -5.60
C GLY A 141 -3.37 2.05 -6.61
N ALA A 142 -3.08 1.41 -7.73
CA ALA A 142 -2.33 2.01 -8.83
C ALA A 142 -2.67 1.37 -10.18
N ILE A 143 -2.39 2.11 -11.25
CA ILE A 143 -2.39 1.65 -12.64
C ILE A 143 -0.96 1.56 -13.14
N GLY A 144 -0.66 0.57 -13.97
CA GLY A 144 0.58 0.45 -14.73
C GLY A 144 0.30 0.11 -16.17
N ALA A 145 1.03 0.72 -17.08
CA ALA A 145 0.94 0.46 -18.50
C ALA A 145 2.30 0.10 -19.08
N SER A 146 2.30 -0.76 -20.11
CA SER A 146 3.49 -1.15 -20.84
C SER A 146 3.18 -1.35 -22.32
N PHE A 147 3.64 -0.42 -23.13
CA PHE A 147 3.46 -0.31 -24.59
C PHE A 147 4.84 -0.28 -25.28
N ALA A 148 4.94 0.38 -26.42
CA ALA A 148 6.18 0.42 -27.19
C ALA A 148 7.19 1.46 -26.66
N THR A 149 6.71 2.56 -26.09
CA THR A 149 7.59 3.63 -25.55
C THR A 149 7.13 4.09 -24.16
N PRO A 150 8.04 4.65 -23.37
CA PRO A 150 7.70 5.19 -22.05
C PRO A 150 6.60 6.28 -22.07
N GLU A 151 6.59 7.13 -23.09
CA GLU A 151 5.59 8.19 -23.26
C GLU A 151 4.18 7.59 -23.48
N GLN A 152 4.08 6.52 -24.29
CA GLN A 152 2.83 5.78 -24.47
C GLN A 152 2.34 5.17 -23.16
N ASP A 153 3.25 4.61 -22.37
CA ASP A 153 2.95 4.02 -21.07
C ASP A 153 2.31 5.07 -20.14
N VAL A 154 2.92 6.23 -20.04
CA VAL A 154 2.44 7.34 -19.20
C VAL A 154 1.10 7.88 -19.69
N GLU A 155 0.92 8.06 -21.00
CA GLU A 155 -0.31 8.61 -21.58
C GLU A 155 -1.50 7.67 -21.36
N VAL A 156 -1.31 6.38 -21.62
CA VAL A 156 -2.33 5.34 -21.40
C VAL A 156 -2.67 5.21 -19.92
N ALA A 157 -1.67 5.20 -19.03
CA ALA A 157 -1.90 5.16 -17.60
C ALA A 157 -2.67 6.39 -17.09
N LYS A 158 -2.37 7.59 -17.59
CA LYS A 158 -3.10 8.82 -17.26
C LYS A 158 -4.57 8.74 -17.69
N ALA A 159 -4.85 8.26 -18.91
CA ALA A 159 -6.22 8.10 -19.39
C ALA A 159 -7.04 7.16 -18.47
N GLY A 160 -6.45 6.06 -18.04
CA GLY A 160 -7.09 5.16 -17.09
C GLY A 160 -7.30 5.80 -15.72
N LEU A 161 -6.35 6.56 -15.22
CA LEU A 161 -6.44 7.26 -13.93
C LEU A 161 -7.58 8.31 -13.92
N GLU A 162 -7.76 9.05 -15.02
CA GLU A 162 -8.81 10.07 -15.14
C GLU A 162 -10.24 9.48 -15.00
N ALA A 163 -10.44 8.21 -15.37
CA ALA A 163 -11.75 7.56 -15.32
C ALA A 163 -12.30 7.36 -13.90
N VAL A 164 -11.48 7.52 -12.86
CA VAL A 164 -11.86 7.34 -11.44
C VAL A 164 -11.55 8.57 -10.59
N LYS A 165 -11.09 9.68 -11.18
CA LYS A 165 -10.98 10.95 -10.47
C LYS A 165 -12.39 11.48 -10.18
N GLN A 166 -12.61 11.83 -8.91
CA GLN A 166 -13.83 12.46 -8.42
C GLN A 166 -13.61 13.97 -8.32
#